data_aa9b4b1055bb2e1bac6e421d2b9ccaf5
#
_entry.id   aa9b4b1055bb2e1bac6e421d2b9ccaf5
#
_cell.length_a   1.000
_cell.length_b   1.000
_cell.length_c   1.000
_cell.angle_alpha   90.00
_cell.angle_beta   90.00
_cell.angle_gamma   90.00
#
_symmetry.space_group_name_H-M   'P 1'
#
loop_
_entity.id
_entity.type
_entity.pdbx_description
1 polymer ?
#
loop_
_entity_poly.entity_id
_entity_poly.type
_entity_poly.pdbx_seq_one_letter_code
_entity_poly.pdbx_strand_id
1 'polypeptide(L)'
;MRVEGTRSFEAPRETVWGVLNSPERMAKLMPGVESFDVKDEAHWRANVKIPLGLGGLRMTFDFTKLEERQPEFAKLHAQGNGVGAIVSMDTAFDLADADGGGTQMKWEADVKIAGPVGSMGQRVLQPIVNQQVKNVLNALDQRVQSVAAGDTAA
;
A
#
# COMPACT_ATOMS: atom_id res chain seq x y z
N MET A 1 -13.69 7.51 1.60
CA MET A 1 -12.88 8.58 0.99
C MET A 1 -11.97 7.97 -0.08
N ARG A 2 -11.76 8.70 -1.14
CA ARG A 2 -10.98 8.22 -2.28
C ARG A 2 -9.67 9.00 -2.38
N VAL A 3 -8.58 8.28 -2.59
CA VAL A 3 -7.28 8.87 -2.89
C VAL A 3 -6.77 8.27 -4.20
N GLU A 4 -6.09 9.09 -5.00
CA GLU A 4 -5.54 8.63 -6.27
C GLU A 4 -4.38 9.52 -6.68
N GLY A 5 -3.56 9.03 -7.59
CA GLY A 5 -2.44 9.79 -8.09
C GLY A 5 -1.63 9.03 -9.12
N THR A 6 -0.53 9.66 -9.51
CA THR A 6 0.46 9.06 -10.41
C THR A 6 1.84 9.18 -9.77
N ARG A 7 2.71 8.23 -10.08
CA ARG A 7 4.10 8.25 -9.62
C ARG A 7 4.99 7.72 -10.74
N SER A 8 6.10 8.40 -11.00
CA SER A 8 7.09 7.95 -11.97
C SER A 8 8.26 7.29 -11.25
N PHE A 9 8.75 6.18 -11.82
CA PHE A 9 9.91 5.46 -11.32
C PHE A 9 10.97 5.38 -12.41
N GLU A 10 12.24 5.53 -12.03
CA GLU A 10 13.37 5.40 -12.95
C GLU A 10 13.83 3.95 -13.05
N ALA A 11 12.89 3.04 -13.30
CA ALA A 11 13.11 1.62 -13.41
C ALA A 11 12.10 0.98 -14.35
N PRO A 12 12.44 -0.15 -14.99
CA PRO A 12 11.50 -0.85 -15.88
C PRO A 12 10.27 -1.38 -15.13
N ARG A 13 9.18 -1.60 -15.86
CA ARG A 13 7.93 -2.14 -15.29
C ARG A 13 8.15 -3.42 -14.50
N GLU A 14 8.97 -4.31 -15.00
CA GLU A 14 9.25 -5.60 -14.35
C GLU A 14 9.87 -5.41 -12.98
N THR A 15 10.74 -4.42 -12.83
CA THR A 15 11.36 -4.09 -11.54
C THR A 15 10.32 -3.54 -10.56
N VAL A 16 9.52 -2.59 -11.01
CA VAL A 16 8.45 -2.01 -10.18
C VAL A 16 7.43 -3.10 -9.79
N TRP A 17 7.02 -3.91 -10.76
CA TRP A 17 6.11 -5.02 -10.54
C TRP A 17 6.65 -6.01 -9.51
N GLY A 18 7.92 -6.37 -9.61
CA GLY A 18 8.56 -7.31 -8.69
C GLY A 18 8.53 -6.85 -7.24
N VAL A 19 8.63 -5.54 -7.00
CA VAL A 19 8.50 -4.98 -5.65
C VAL A 19 7.04 -5.00 -5.20
N LEU A 20 6.14 -4.50 -6.04
CA LEU A 20 4.71 -4.39 -5.72
C LEU A 20 4.02 -5.76 -5.56
N ASN A 21 4.46 -6.75 -6.32
CA ASN A 21 3.84 -8.07 -6.31
C ASN A 21 4.38 -9.01 -5.24
N SER A 22 5.30 -8.55 -4.41
CA SER A 22 5.83 -9.34 -3.31
C SER A 22 5.20 -8.89 -2.00
N PRO A 23 4.32 -9.72 -1.37
CA PRO A 23 3.75 -9.37 -0.06
C PRO A 23 4.83 -9.10 0.99
N GLU A 24 5.92 -9.86 0.97
CA GLU A 24 7.02 -9.72 1.91
C GLU A 24 7.73 -8.36 1.75
N ARG A 25 8.00 -7.95 0.51
CA ARG A 25 8.61 -6.66 0.23
C ARG A 25 7.66 -5.52 0.58
N MET A 26 6.39 -5.66 0.22
CA MET A 26 5.38 -4.65 0.51
C MET A 26 5.15 -4.48 2.00
N ALA A 27 5.17 -5.57 2.76
CA ALA A 27 5.03 -5.49 4.23
C ALA A 27 6.15 -4.66 4.85
N LYS A 28 7.37 -4.80 4.35
CA LYS A 28 8.51 -4.01 4.84
C LYS A 28 8.42 -2.53 4.47
N LEU A 29 7.66 -2.18 3.43
CA LEU A 29 7.48 -0.81 2.99
C LEU A 29 6.36 -0.09 3.72
N MET A 30 5.40 -0.83 4.26
CA MET A 30 4.24 -0.24 4.92
C MET A 30 4.66 0.39 6.26
N PRO A 31 4.34 1.69 6.47
CA PRO A 31 4.68 2.33 7.74
C PRO A 31 3.91 1.69 8.89
N GLY A 32 4.63 1.46 9.99
CA GLY A 32 4.02 0.94 11.22
C GLY A 32 3.76 -0.55 11.27
N VAL A 33 4.21 -1.33 10.29
CA VAL A 33 4.03 -2.79 10.33
C VAL A 33 4.85 -3.37 11.47
N GLU A 34 4.17 -4.03 12.41
CA GLU A 34 4.79 -4.70 13.56
C GLU A 34 5.06 -6.17 13.30
N SER A 35 4.17 -6.82 12.55
CA SER A 35 4.34 -8.20 12.13
C SER A 35 3.48 -8.48 10.92
N PHE A 36 3.85 -9.51 10.15
CA PHE A 36 3.00 -9.93 9.06
C PHE A 36 3.17 -11.42 8.78
N ASP A 37 2.15 -12.00 8.14
CA ASP A 37 2.07 -13.41 7.84
C ASP A 37 1.49 -13.61 6.45
N VAL A 38 2.22 -14.30 5.58
CA VAL A 38 1.77 -14.66 4.23
C VAL A 38 1.09 -16.02 4.30
N LYS A 39 -0.18 -16.07 3.94
CA LYS A 39 -0.95 -17.33 3.92
C LYS A 39 -0.78 -18.06 2.60
N ASP A 40 -0.87 -17.31 1.48
CA ASP A 40 -0.64 -17.82 0.13
C ASP A 40 -0.35 -16.62 -0.80
N GLU A 41 -0.24 -16.86 -2.10
CA GLU A 41 0.09 -15.81 -3.08
C GLU A 41 -0.95 -14.70 -3.16
N ALA A 42 -2.18 -14.96 -2.73
CA ALA A 42 -3.28 -14.02 -2.84
C ALA A 42 -3.77 -13.50 -1.48
N HIS A 43 -3.26 -14.04 -0.37
CA HIS A 43 -3.75 -13.69 0.97
C HIS A 43 -2.61 -13.50 1.95
N TRP A 44 -2.62 -12.36 2.65
CA TRP A 44 -1.66 -12.11 3.74
C TRP A 44 -2.28 -11.23 4.81
N ARG A 45 -1.69 -11.25 5.99
CA ARG A 45 -2.14 -10.49 7.16
C ARG A 45 -0.99 -9.63 7.69
N ALA A 46 -1.29 -8.41 8.05
CA ALA A 46 -0.33 -7.50 8.69
C ALA A 46 -0.92 -6.91 9.96
N ASN A 47 -0.11 -6.86 11.02
CA ASN A 47 -0.42 -6.12 12.21
C ASN A 47 0.30 -4.78 12.14
N VAL A 48 -0.46 -3.70 12.20
CA VAL A 48 0.03 -2.34 11.90
C VAL A 48 -0.34 -1.40 13.03
N LYS A 49 0.57 -0.49 13.37
CA LYS A 49 0.28 0.62 14.27
C LYS A 49 0.18 1.89 13.44
N ILE A 50 -1.00 2.50 13.43
CA ILE A 50 -1.28 3.73 12.69
C ILE A 50 -1.18 4.90 13.65
N PRO A 51 -0.43 5.98 13.33
CA PRO A 51 -0.38 7.15 14.19
C PRO A 51 -1.73 7.86 14.19
N LEU A 52 -2.39 7.83 15.34
CA LEU A 52 -3.68 8.48 15.54
C LEU A 52 -3.71 9.00 16.98
N GLY A 53 -3.54 10.29 17.15
CA GLY A 53 -3.47 10.89 18.49
C GLY A 53 -2.22 10.47 19.24
N LEU A 54 -2.31 10.39 20.56
CA LEU A 54 -1.16 10.18 21.44
C LEU A 54 -0.68 8.73 21.57
N GLY A 55 -1.49 7.75 21.27
CA GLY A 55 -1.15 6.35 21.48
C GLY A 55 -1.08 5.50 20.22
N GLY A 56 -1.49 6.06 19.09
CA GLY A 56 -1.63 5.29 17.89
C GLY A 56 -2.80 4.30 17.94
N LEU A 57 -3.10 3.69 16.82
CA LEU A 57 -4.15 2.69 16.69
C LEU A 57 -3.55 1.41 16.11
N ARG A 58 -3.63 0.33 16.88
CA ARG A 58 -3.21 -0.98 16.38
C ARG A 58 -4.34 -1.64 15.61
N MET A 59 -4.03 -2.11 14.41
CA MET A 59 -4.99 -2.76 13.52
C MET A 59 -4.39 -4.01 12.92
N THR A 60 -5.27 -4.97 12.67
CA THR A 60 -4.93 -6.16 11.88
C THR A 60 -5.59 -6.02 10.51
N PHE A 61 -4.79 -6.05 9.46
CA PHE A 61 -5.27 -6.00 8.09
C PHE A 61 -5.13 -7.35 7.41
N ASP A 62 -6.22 -7.79 6.80
CA ASP A 62 -6.24 -8.96 5.93
C ASP A 62 -6.30 -8.47 4.48
N PHE A 63 -5.31 -8.87 3.69
CA PHE A 63 -5.20 -8.48 2.29
C PHE A 63 -5.57 -9.62 1.37
N THR A 64 -6.31 -9.31 0.32
CA THR A 64 -6.68 -10.27 -0.71
C THR A 64 -6.36 -9.68 -2.08
N LYS A 65 -5.60 -10.41 -2.90
CA LYS A 65 -5.36 -10.04 -4.28
C LYS A 65 -6.56 -10.48 -5.10
N LEU A 66 -7.23 -9.53 -5.73
CA LEU A 66 -8.47 -9.79 -6.49
C LEU A 66 -8.21 -10.01 -7.97
N GLU A 67 -7.27 -9.29 -8.54
CA GLU A 67 -6.95 -9.36 -9.97
C GLU A 67 -5.49 -9.05 -10.18
N GLU A 68 -4.89 -9.70 -11.17
CA GLU A 68 -3.48 -9.50 -11.51
C GLU A 68 -3.26 -9.73 -12.99
N ARG A 69 -2.64 -8.76 -13.65
CA ARG A 69 -2.17 -8.86 -15.04
C ARG A 69 -0.73 -8.39 -15.09
N GLN A 70 0.18 -9.30 -14.95
CA GLN A 70 1.62 -9.01 -14.93
C GLN A 70 2.10 -8.52 -16.28
N PRO A 71 2.93 -7.46 -16.36
CA PRO A 71 3.38 -6.56 -15.30
C PRO A 71 2.62 -5.23 -15.32
N GLU A 72 1.35 -5.22 -15.63
CA GLU A 72 0.58 -4.01 -15.94
C GLU A 72 -0.37 -3.57 -14.85
N PHE A 73 -1.07 -4.51 -14.19
CA PHE A 73 -2.21 -4.17 -13.37
C PHE A 73 -2.39 -5.14 -12.21
N ALA A 74 -2.75 -4.60 -11.04
CA ALA A 74 -3.21 -5.42 -9.92
C ALA A 74 -4.29 -4.69 -9.14
N LYS A 75 -5.18 -5.46 -8.54
CA LYS A 75 -6.27 -4.98 -7.69
C LYS A 75 -6.27 -5.77 -6.39
N LEU A 76 -6.35 -5.05 -5.29
CA LEU A 76 -6.28 -5.61 -3.94
C LEU A 76 -7.45 -5.12 -3.09
N HIS A 77 -7.88 -5.96 -2.17
CA HIS A 77 -8.81 -5.58 -1.11
C HIS A 77 -8.12 -5.77 0.24
N ALA A 78 -8.31 -4.81 1.15
CA ALA A 78 -7.83 -4.92 2.51
C ALA A 78 -8.97 -4.68 3.48
N GLN A 79 -9.05 -5.55 4.49
CA GLN A 79 -10.00 -5.43 5.58
C GLN A 79 -9.23 -5.28 6.88
N GLY A 80 -9.40 -4.14 7.54
CA GLY A 80 -8.72 -3.84 8.79
C GLY A 80 -9.66 -3.84 9.98
N ASN A 81 -9.21 -4.37 11.10
CA ASN A 81 -9.95 -4.41 12.35
C ASN A 81 -9.07 -3.92 13.48
N GLY A 82 -9.58 -3.00 14.27
CA GLY A 82 -8.92 -2.46 15.44
C GLY A 82 -9.94 -2.04 16.49
N VAL A 83 -9.47 -1.60 17.63
CA VAL A 83 -10.35 -1.10 18.69
C VAL A 83 -10.95 0.24 18.23
N GLY A 84 -12.26 0.26 18.00
CA GLY A 84 -12.97 1.46 17.58
C GLY A 84 -12.87 1.78 16.09
N ALA A 85 -12.32 0.90 15.28
CA ALA A 85 -12.19 1.13 13.84
C ALA A 85 -12.32 -0.16 13.03
N ILE A 86 -13.10 -0.08 11.95
CA ILE A 86 -13.17 -1.11 10.91
C ILE A 86 -12.86 -0.39 9.60
N VAL A 87 -11.84 -0.84 8.89
CA VAL A 87 -11.40 -0.22 7.64
C VAL A 87 -11.59 -1.19 6.50
N SER A 88 -12.20 -0.72 5.42
CA SER A 88 -12.31 -1.47 4.17
C SER A 88 -11.65 -0.64 3.08
N MET A 89 -10.73 -1.24 2.34
CA MET A 89 -9.98 -0.54 1.31
C MET A 89 -9.93 -1.37 0.04
N ASP A 90 -10.28 -0.74 -1.08
CA ASP A 90 -10.09 -1.31 -2.40
C ASP A 90 -9.05 -0.45 -3.12
N THR A 91 -7.99 -1.07 -3.58
CA THR A 91 -6.91 -0.36 -4.27
C THR A 91 -6.54 -1.05 -5.57
N ALA A 92 -6.14 -0.25 -6.54
CA ALA A 92 -5.68 -0.74 -7.83
C ALA A 92 -4.52 0.12 -8.32
N PHE A 93 -3.63 -0.48 -9.09
CA PHE A 93 -2.58 0.26 -9.77
C PHE A 93 -2.34 -0.27 -11.18
N ASP A 94 -1.99 0.66 -12.07
CA ASP A 94 -1.59 0.39 -13.45
C ASP A 94 -0.16 0.85 -13.65
N LEU A 95 0.64 0.03 -14.33
CA LEU A 95 2.01 0.37 -14.71
C LEU A 95 2.11 0.49 -16.21
N ALA A 96 2.65 1.61 -16.67
CA ALA A 96 2.89 1.85 -18.10
C ALA A 96 4.37 2.21 -18.30
N ASP A 97 4.92 1.85 -19.45
CA ASP A 97 6.27 2.27 -19.81
C ASP A 97 6.30 3.79 -19.98
N ALA A 98 7.33 4.40 -19.44
CA ALA A 98 7.61 5.83 -19.60
C ALA A 98 8.85 6.02 -20.46
N ASP A 99 9.03 7.24 -20.96
CA ASP A 99 10.20 7.60 -21.76
C ASP A 99 11.49 7.35 -20.98
N GLY A 100 12.54 6.92 -21.67
CA GLY A 100 13.84 6.68 -21.06
C GLY A 100 13.96 5.36 -20.28
N GLY A 101 13.01 4.42 -20.48
CA GLY A 101 13.03 3.12 -19.82
C GLY A 101 12.46 3.10 -18.42
N GLY A 102 11.80 4.20 -18.01
CA GLY A 102 11.14 4.27 -16.72
C GLY A 102 9.72 3.71 -16.74
N THR A 103 9.04 3.89 -15.63
CA THR A 103 7.67 3.42 -15.44
C THR A 103 6.80 4.54 -14.85
N GLN A 104 5.58 4.66 -15.34
CA GLN A 104 4.58 5.51 -14.73
C GLN A 104 3.52 4.63 -14.07
N MET A 105 3.29 4.85 -12.79
CA MET A 105 2.25 4.16 -12.03
C MET A 105 1.07 5.10 -11.84
N LYS A 106 -0.12 4.62 -12.21
CA LYS A 106 -1.38 5.25 -11.89
C LYS A 106 -2.04 4.40 -10.81
N TRP A 107 -2.43 5.01 -9.70
CA TRP A 107 -2.99 4.27 -8.58
C TRP A 107 -4.21 4.97 -8.02
N GLU A 108 -5.08 4.17 -7.40
CA GLU A 108 -6.26 4.67 -6.68
C GLU A 108 -6.55 3.77 -5.49
N ALA A 109 -7.17 4.35 -4.48
CA ALA A 109 -7.64 3.60 -3.31
C ALA A 109 -8.94 4.23 -2.82
N ASP A 110 -9.93 3.38 -2.53
CA ASP A 110 -11.19 3.77 -1.93
C ASP A 110 -11.20 3.23 -0.49
N VAL A 111 -11.26 4.13 0.48
CA VAL A 111 -11.13 3.80 1.90
C VAL A 111 -12.42 4.12 2.62
N LYS A 112 -12.96 3.14 3.33
CA LYS A 112 -14.14 3.31 4.19
C LYS A 112 -13.75 2.97 5.62
N ILE A 113 -14.04 3.87 6.53
CA ILE A 113 -13.73 3.71 7.95
C ILE A 113 -15.04 3.78 8.74
N ALA A 114 -15.31 2.72 9.49
CA ALA A 114 -16.49 2.61 10.34
C ALA A 114 -16.08 2.54 11.82
N GLY A 115 -17.08 2.62 12.71
CA GLY A 115 -16.88 2.63 14.14
C GLY A 115 -16.59 4.04 14.67
N PRO A 116 -16.29 4.16 15.98
CA PRO A 116 -16.00 5.46 16.61
C PRO A 116 -14.92 6.29 15.91
N VAL A 117 -13.87 5.66 15.42
CA VAL A 117 -12.82 6.36 14.66
C VAL A 117 -13.41 6.95 13.37
N GLY A 118 -14.27 6.20 12.67
CA GLY A 118 -14.93 6.70 11.47
C GLY A 118 -15.80 7.93 11.70
N SER A 119 -16.36 8.06 12.90
CA SER A 119 -17.19 9.20 13.27
C SER A 119 -16.42 10.50 13.46
N MET A 120 -15.09 10.45 13.50
CA MET A 120 -14.25 11.66 13.52
C MET A 120 -14.38 12.47 12.25
N GLY A 121 -14.84 11.84 11.16
CA GLY A 121 -15.11 12.50 9.89
C GLY A 121 -13.90 12.68 8.98
N GLN A 122 -14.21 12.94 7.71
CA GLN A 122 -13.19 13.07 6.65
C GLN A 122 -12.19 14.18 6.91
N ARG A 123 -12.63 15.29 7.52
CA ARG A 123 -11.74 16.43 7.79
C ARG A 123 -10.56 16.04 8.68
N VAL A 124 -10.78 15.13 9.65
CA VAL A 124 -9.74 14.64 10.54
C VAL A 124 -8.97 13.49 9.91
N LEU A 125 -9.67 12.57 9.26
CA LEU A 125 -9.07 11.32 8.74
C LEU A 125 -8.33 11.50 7.42
N GLN A 126 -8.78 12.40 6.55
CA GLN A 126 -8.17 12.59 5.23
C GLN A 126 -6.68 12.93 5.30
N PRO A 127 -6.22 13.86 6.16
CA PRO A 127 -4.79 14.13 6.30
C PRO A 127 -3.98 12.92 6.76
N ILE A 128 -4.56 12.09 7.63
CA ILE A 128 -3.89 10.88 8.13
C ILE A 128 -3.72 9.87 6.99
N VAL A 129 -4.77 9.63 6.22
CA VAL A 129 -4.74 8.73 5.06
C VAL A 129 -3.74 9.24 4.03
N ASN A 130 -3.78 10.53 3.72
CA ASN A 130 -2.86 11.14 2.75
C ASN A 130 -1.40 10.98 3.18
N GLN A 131 -1.11 11.14 4.47
CA GLN A 131 0.24 10.99 4.99
C GLN A 131 0.71 9.53 4.91
N GLN A 132 -0.16 8.56 5.22
CA GLN A 132 0.17 7.14 5.09
C GLN A 132 0.46 6.76 3.66
N VAL A 133 -0.35 7.23 2.71
CA VAL A 133 -0.13 7.01 1.28
C VAL A 133 1.22 7.57 0.84
N LYS A 134 1.52 8.80 1.25
CA LYS A 134 2.80 9.44 0.92
C LYS A 134 3.99 8.64 1.46
N ASN A 135 3.89 8.15 2.69
CA ASN A 135 4.94 7.35 3.30
C ASN A 135 5.18 6.04 2.53
N VAL A 136 4.10 5.37 2.13
CA VAL A 136 4.18 4.13 1.34
C VAL A 136 4.82 4.40 -0.02
N LEU A 137 4.39 5.46 -0.73
CA LEU A 137 4.93 5.80 -2.04
C LEU A 137 6.42 6.16 -1.99
N ASN A 138 6.82 6.91 -0.97
CA ASN A 138 8.24 7.26 -0.79
C ASN A 138 9.09 6.02 -0.49
N ALA A 139 8.60 5.13 0.35
CA ALA A 139 9.30 3.88 0.66
C ALA A 139 9.39 2.97 -0.57
N LEU A 140 8.30 2.90 -1.34
CA LEU A 140 8.27 2.14 -2.59
C LEU A 140 9.31 2.67 -3.59
N ASP A 141 9.40 3.99 -3.75
CA ASP A 141 10.35 4.62 -4.64
C ASP A 141 11.80 4.28 -4.25
N GLN A 142 12.12 4.38 -2.96
CA GLN A 142 13.44 4.02 -2.45
C GLN A 142 13.76 2.54 -2.71
N ARG A 143 12.79 1.65 -2.51
CA ARG A 143 12.99 0.23 -2.74
C ARG A 143 13.18 -0.09 -4.21
N VAL A 144 12.41 0.54 -5.09
CA VAL A 144 12.54 0.37 -6.54
C VAL A 144 13.93 0.82 -6.99
N GLN A 145 14.40 1.97 -6.50
CA GLN A 145 15.76 2.46 -6.82
C GLN A 145 16.84 1.51 -6.35
N SER A 146 16.70 0.96 -5.15
CA SER A 146 17.63 -0.01 -4.59
C SER A 146 17.70 -1.28 -5.42
N VAL A 147 16.58 -1.84 -5.83
CA VAL A 147 16.52 -3.03 -6.69
C VAL A 147 17.07 -2.74 -8.07
N ALA A 148 16.76 -1.58 -8.65
CA ALA A 148 17.29 -1.18 -9.96
C ALA A 148 18.81 -0.99 -9.93
N ALA A 149 19.39 -0.65 -8.77
CA ALA A 149 20.83 -0.52 -8.59
C ALA A 149 21.53 -1.87 -8.34
N GLY A 150 20.78 -2.98 -8.38
CA GLY A 150 21.33 -4.32 -8.19
C GLY A 150 21.27 -4.86 -6.77
N ASP A 151 20.60 -4.16 -5.84
CA ASP A 151 20.38 -4.64 -4.48
C ASP A 151 19.27 -5.70 -4.49
N THR A 152 19.64 -6.95 -4.17
CA THR A 152 18.69 -8.06 -4.13
C THR A 152 18.23 -8.40 -2.72
N ALA A 153 18.73 -7.72 -1.70
CA ALA A 153 18.31 -7.94 -0.32
C ALA A 153 16.83 -7.56 -0.15
N ALA A 154 16.07 -8.50 0.35
CA ALA A 154 14.65 -8.33 0.56
C ALA A 154 14.35 -7.41 1.75
#